data_510df7c41520295c5c873c4f7c810744
#
_entry.id   510df7c41520295c5c873c4f7c810744
#
_cell.length_a   1.000
_cell.length_b   1.000
_cell.length_c   1.000
_cell.angle_alpha   90.00
_cell.angle_beta   90.00
_cell.angle_gamma   90.00
#
_symmetry.space_group_name_H-M   'P 1'
#
loop_
_entity.id
_entity.type
_entity.pdbx_description
1 polymer ?
#
loop_
_entity_poly.entity_id
_entity_poly.type
_entity_poly.pdbx_seq_one_letter_code
_entity_poly.pdbx_strand_id
1 'polypeptide(L)'
;MLAIIYDLEMTVKRKKGEFAEIIEIGAVKVAEQDGKATIVDTFQAFVKPTLSPKLSQDTVKFTGIRQEDVNASPVLQDVLDQFVAWIDTEDYALCSWGPDDKAQFLKECRMKRIPVHWLRNHNNLQKPVSQVMNRGSHQQVGLKTALDTLQVPFVGTQHRALDDAYNTALIYIHMIDHIQLQRNEVQEHPSYESAVVYRDEPEDDTEANPFAALARLQLPKE
;
A
#
# COMPACT_ATOMS: atom_id res chain seq x y z
N MET A 1 15.40 -16.34 2.40
CA MET A 1 13.97 -15.89 2.51
C MET A 1 13.69 -14.95 1.36
N LEU A 2 12.65 -15.18 0.55
CA LEU A 2 12.22 -14.25 -0.48
C LEU A 2 11.50 -13.04 0.13
N ALA A 3 11.75 -11.83 -0.35
CA ALA A 3 10.91 -10.68 -0.06
C ALA A 3 9.86 -10.53 -1.17
N ILE A 4 8.58 -10.59 -0.79
CA ILE A 4 7.44 -10.36 -1.67
C ILE A 4 6.91 -8.96 -1.35
N ILE A 5 7.26 -7.99 -2.18
CA ILE A 5 6.87 -6.61 -1.98
C ILE A 5 5.60 -6.37 -2.79
N TYR A 6 4.52 -5.96 -2.13
CA TYR A 6 3.22 -5.82 -2.74
C TYR A 6 2.56 -4.48 -2.41
N ASP A 7 1.65 -4.10 -3.26
CA ASP A 7 0.78 -2.94 -3.13
C ASP A 7 -0.62 -3.28 -3.63
N LEU A 8 -1.63 -2.54 -3.17
CA LEU A 8 -3.04 -2.77 -3.49
C LEU A 8 -3.69 -1.49 -3.98
N GLU A 9 -4.45 -1.60 -5.08
CA GLU A 9 -5.41 -0.56 -5.41
C GLU A 9 -6.82 -0.95 -4.93
N MET A 10 -7.55 0.04 -4.45
CA MET A 10 -8.85 -0.16 -3.82
C MET A 10 -9.90 0.81 -4.36
N THR A 11 -11.17 0.44 -4.23
CA THR A 11 -12.26 1.38 -4.49
C THR A 11 -12.23 2.53 -3.48
N VAL A 12 -12.38 3.77 -3.98
CA VAL A 12 -12.42 4.98 -3.15
C VAL A 12 -13.75 5.05 -2.38
N LYS A 13 -13.68 5.20 -1.06
CA LYS A 13 -14.83 5.38 -0.18
C LYS A 13 -15.33 6.82 -0.27
N ARG A 14 -16.63 6.99 -0.46
CA ARG A 14 -17.28 8.31 -0.47
C ARG A 14 -17.98 8.67 0.83
N LYS A 15 -18.37 7.66 1.61
CA LYS A 15 -19.11 7.83 2.85
C LYS A 15 -18.48 7.07 4.00
N LYS A 16 -18.65 7.59 5.21
CA LYS A 16 -18.28 6.87 6.43
C LYS A 16 -19.08 5.56 6.50
N GLY A 17 -18.38 4.44 6.72
CA GLY A 17 -18.99 3.11 6.78
C GLY A 17 -19.00 2.34 5.45
N GLU A 18 -18.67 2.96 4.31
CA GLU A 18 -18.45 2.21 3.07
C GLU A 18 -17.23 1.30 3.19
N PHE A 19 -17.33 0.15 2.54
CA PHE A 19 -16.26 -0.82 2.45
C PHE A 19 -15.47 -0.59 1.16
N ALA A 20 -14.14 -0.41 1.27
CA ALA A 20 -13.28 -0.42 0.09
C ALA A 20 -13.03 -1.88 -0.31
N GLU A 21 -13.10 -2.19 -1.60
CA GLU A 21 -12.74 -3.49 -2.15
C GLU A 21 -11.46 -3.38 -2.94
N ILE A 22 -10.62 -4.41 -2.85
CA ILE A 22 -9.40 -4.54 -3.65
C ILE A 22 -9.80 -4.71 -5.11
N ILE A 23 -9.17 -3.94 -6.00
CA ILE A 23 -9.41 -3.97 -7.44
C ILE A 23 -8.14 -4.24 -8.26
N GLU A 24 -6.95 -4.16 -7.66
CA GLU A 24 -5.69 -4.59 -8.24
C GLU A 24 -4.76 -5.09 -7.14
N ILE A 25 -4.01 -6.16 -7.41
CA ILE A 25 -2.89 -6.65 -6.62
C ILE A 25 -1.65 -6.58 -7.50
N GLY A 26 -0.65 -5.83 -7.08
CA GLY A 26 0.67 -5.79 -7.69
C GLY A 26 1.72 -6.30 -6.73
N ALA A 27 2.66 -7.12 -7.20
CA ALA A 27 3.73 -7.62 -6.35
C ALA A 27 5.01 -7.89 -7.11
N VAL A 28 6.12 -7.85 -6.39
CA VAL A 28 7.48 -8.05 -6.90
C VAL A 28 8.21 -9.03 -6.00
N LYS A 29 8.80 -10.07 -6.58
CA LYS A 29 9.73 -10.97 -5.89
C LYS A 29 11.13 -10.39 -5.88
N VAL A 30 11.72 -10.26 -4.72
CA VAL A 30 13.13 -9.90 -4.55
C VAL A 30 13.85 -11.06 -3.88
N ALA A 31 14.88 -11.58 -4.54
CA ALA A 31 15.78 -12.59 -4.01
C ALA A 31 17.13 -11.96 -3.64
N GLU A 32 17.69 -12.42 -2.53
CA GLU A 32 19.05 -12.09 -2.13
C GLU A 32 19.96 -13.28 -2.37
N GLN A 33 21.00 -13.07 -3.14
CA GLN A 33 22.04 -14.05 -3.41
C GLN A 33 23.40 -13.37 -3.35
N ASP A 34 24.34 -13.96 -2.60
CA ASP A 34 25.71 -13.45 -2.43
C ASP A 34 25.78 -11.99 -1.96
N GLY A 35 24.85 -11.58 -1.06
CA GLY A 35 24.75 -10.23 -0.52
C GLY A 35 24.18 -9.20 -1.52
N LYS A 36 23.65 -9.65 -2.65
CA LYS A 36 23.01 -8.79 -3.65
C LYS A 36 21.53 -9.13 -3.79
N ALA A 37 20.69 -8.13 -3.56
CA ALA A 37 19.25 -8.24 -3.79
C ALA A 37 18.89 -7.87 -5.23
N THR A 38 18.05 -8.67 -5.86
CA THR A 38 17.58 -8.45 -7.24
C THR A 38 16.12 -8.81 -7.39
N ILE A 39 15.42 -8.08 -8.26
CA ILE A 39 14.06 -8.43 -8.67
C ILE A 39 14.15 -9.66 -9.59
N VAL A 40 13.39 -10.71 -9.26
CA VAL A 40 13.42 -11.98 -9.99
C VAL A 40 12.11 -12.29 -10.70
N ASP A 41 10.98 -11.73 -10.23
CA ASP A 41 9.67 -11.96 -10.84
C ASP A 41 8.66 -10.88 -10.40
N THR A 42 7.55 -10.77 -11.14
CA THR A 42 6.46 -9.83 -10.84
C THR A 42 5.10 -10.50 -10.98
N PHE A 43 4.13 -10.03 -10.20
CA PHE A 43 2.73 -10.44 -10.26
C PHE A 43 1.83 -9.22 -10.40
N GLN A 44 0.83 -9.30 -11.28
CA GLN A 44 -0.21 -8.28 -11.41
C GLN A 44 -1.53 -8.95 -11.75
N ALA A 45 -2.58 -8.61 -11.01
CA ALA A 45 -3.92 -9.07 -11.32
C ALA A 45 -4.96 -8.02 -10.92
N PHE A 46 -5.90 -7.75 -11.81
CA PHE A 46 -7.12 -7.04 -11.44
C PHE A 46 -8.07 -7.96 -10.67
N VAL A 47 -8.85 -7.36 -9.80
CA VAL A 47 -9.83 -8.06 -8.96
C VAL A 47 -11.22 -7.50 -9.22
N LYS A 48 -12.19 -8.38 -9.45
CA LYS A 48 -13.58 -7.99 -9.61
C LYS A 48 -14.20 -7.65 -8.25
N PRO A 49 -14.59 -6.39 -8.00
CA PRO A 49 -15.31 -6.03 -6.78
C PRO A 49 -16.71 -6.67 -6.79
N THR A 50 -17.15 -7.20 -5.64
CA THR A 50 -18.39 -7.97 -5.52
C THR A 50 -19.48 -7.28 -4.71
N LEU A 51 -19.11 -6.36 -3.82
CA LEU A 51 -20.07 -5.56 -3.03
C LEU A 51 -20.51 -4.32 -3.78
N SER A 52 -19.56 -3.67 -4.46
CA SER A 52 -19.80 -2.48 -5.28
C SER A 52 -19.20 -2.70 -6.67
N PRO A 53 -19.86 -3.51 -7.54
CA PRO A 53 -19.30 -3.89 -8.83
C PRO A 53 -19.04 -2.73 -9.80
N LYS A 54 -19.75 -1.60 -9.62
CA LYS A 54 -19.56 -0.40 -10.43
C LYS A 54 -18.55 0.53 -9.77
N LEU A 55 -17.42 0.75 -10.44
CA LEU A 55 -16.41 1.71 -9.99
C LEU A 55 -16.96 3.13 -9.99
N SER A 56 -16.65 3.88 -8.93
CA SER A 56 -16.97 5.29 -8.88
C SER A 56 -16.02 6.09 -9.80
N GLN A 57 -16.44 7.28 -10.23
CA GLN A 57 -15.59 8.17 -11.00
C GLN A 57 -14.30 8.52 -10.23
N ASP A 58 -14.39 8.67 -8.90
CA ASP A 58 -13.23 8.97 -8.06
C ASP A 58 -12.24 7.80 -8.07
N THR A 59 -12.74 6.55 -8.00
CA THR A 59 -11.88 5.36 -8.13
C THR A 59 -11.15 5.36 -9.47
N VAL A 60 -11.87 5.54 -10.57
CA VAL A 60 -11.28 5.56 -11.92
C VAL A 60 -10.27 6.70 -12.08
N LYS A 61 -10.60 7.89 -11.59
CA LYS A 61 -9.71 9.06 -11.65
C LYS A 61 -8.44 8.85 -10.82
N PHE A 62 -8.56 8.23 -9.65
CA PHE A 62 -7.45 8.05 -8.72
C PHE A 62 -6.49 6.94 -9.15
N THR A 63 -7.03 5.75 -9.53
CA THR A 63 -6.24 4.56 -9.85
C THR A 63 -5.94 4.41 -11.34
N GLY A 64 -6.70 5.10 -12.20
CA GLY A 64 -6.66 4.88 -13.65
C GLY A 64 -7.27 3.55 -14.11
N ILE A 65 -7.75 2.70 -13.16
CA ILE A 65 -8.35 1.40 -13.47
C ILE A 65 -9.75 1.59 -14.04
N ARG A 66 -10.02 1.00 -15.19
CA ARG A 66 -11.29 1.16 -15.89
C ARG A 66 -12.28 0.06 -15.50
N GLN A 67 -13.57 0.33 -15.70
CA GLN A 67 -14.62 -0.64 -15.39
C GLN A 67 -14.48 -1.95 -16.15
N GLU A 68 -14.03 -1.88 -17.41
CA GLU A 68 -13.80 -3.06 -18.24
C GLU A 68 -12.69 -3.96 -17.69
N ASP A 69 -11.64 -3.38 -17.08
CA ASP A 69 -10.52 -4.11 -16.51
C ASP A 69 -10.98 -5.03 -15.37
N VAL A 70 -11.84 -4.51 -14.48
CA VAL A 70 -12.35 -5.29 -13.34
C VAL A 70 -13.53 -6.19 -13.70
N ASN A 71 -14.33 -5.86 -14.72
CA ASN A 71 -15.46 -6.69 -15.13
C ASN A 71 -15.03 -8.06 -15.65
N ALA A 72 -13.91 -8.11 -16.36
CA ALA A 72 -13.34 -9.32 -16.95
C ALA A 72 -12.49 -10.12 -15.95
N SER A 73 -12.21 -9.57 -14.77
CA SER A 73 -11.29 -10.14 -13.79
C SER A 73 -11.96 -11.19 -12.89
N PRO A 74 -11.18 -12.12 -12.32
CA PRO A 74 -11.63 -13.03 -11.28
C PRO A 74 -12.00 -12.28 -10.00
N VAL A 75 -12.72 -12.96 -9.10
CA VAL A 75 -12.99 -12.45 -7.75
C VAL A 75 -11.76 -12.60 -6.86
N LEU A 76 -11.76 -11.89 -5.72
CA LEU A 76 -10.61 -11.85 -4.80
C LEU A 76 -10.08 -13.23 -4.40
N GLN A 77 -10.95 -14.20 -4.12
CA GLN A 77 -10.50 -15.56 -3.76
C GLN A 77 -9.62 -16.18 -4.83
N ASP A 78 -10.09 -16.14 -6.09
CA ASP A 78 -9.38 -16.77 -7.21
C ASP A 78 -8.04 -16.05 -7.50
N VAL A 79 -8.00 -14.72 -7.33
CA VAL A 79 -6.77 -13.95 -7.50
C VAL A 79 -5.78 -14.24 -6.37
N LEU A 80 -6.26 -14.41 -5.13
CA LEU A 80 -5.40 -14.77 -4.00
C LEU A 80 -4.85 -16.19 -4.15
N ASP A 81 -5.62 -17.13 -4.67
CA ASP A 81 -5.13 -18.49 -4.96
C ASP A 81 -4.00 -18.44 -6.00
N GLN A 82 -4.13 -17.60 -7.05
CA GLN A 82 -3.07 -17.36 -8.03
C GLN A 82 -1.85 -16.66 -7.41
N PHE A 83 -2.07 -15.67 -6.55
CA PHE A 83 -1.00 -14.94 -5.86
C PHE A 83 -0.19 -15.86 -4.94
N VAL A 84 -0.86 -16.69 -4.14
CA VAL A 84 -0.20 -17.66 -3.26
C VAL A 84 0.55 -18.72 -4.08
N ALA A 85 -0.05 -19.22 -5.16
CA ALA A 85 0.63 -20.14 -6.07
C ALA A 85 1.86 -19.50 -6.73
N TRP A 86 1.78 -18.21 -7.08
CA TRP A 86 2.92 -17.47 -7.63
C TRP A 86 4.05 -17.29 -6.60
N ILE A 87 3.77 -17.11 -5.31
CA ILE A 87 4.81 -17.05 -4.27
C ILE A 87 5.68 -18.29 -4.29
N ASP A 88 5.10 -19.48 -4.46
CA ASP A 88 5.76 -20.77 -4.74
C ASP A 88 6.87 -21.15 -3.74
N THR A 89 6.75 -20.75 -2.48
CA THR A 89 7.68 -21.10 -1.40
C THR A 89 7.05 -20.87 -0.04
N GLU A 90 7.52 -21.58 0.97
CA GLU A 90 7.14 -21.38 2.37
C GLU A 90 8.07 -20.37 3.08
N ASP A 91 9.25 -20.08 2.52
CA ASP A 91 10.26 -19.19 3.11
C ASP A 91 10.23 -17.80 2.47
N TYR A 92 9.19 -17.03 2.79
CA TYR A 92 9.00 -15.65 2.31
C TYR A 92 8.63 -14.67 3.42
N ALA A 93 8.83 -13.40 3.16
CA ALA A 93 8.28 -12.27 3.90
C ALA A 93 7.45 -11.40 2.97
N LEU A 94 6.23 -11.05 3.39
CA LEU A 94 5.40 -10.06 2.72
C LEU A 94 5.81 -8.67 3.18
N CYS A 95 5.93 -7.74 2.24
CA CYS A 95 6.33 -6.37 2.52
C CYS A 95 5.42 -5.38 1.79
N SER A 96 5.01 -4.30 2.47
CA SER A 96 4.28 -3.18 1.85
C SER A 96 4.85 -1.83 2.28
N TRP A 97 4.51 -0.76 1.54
CA TRP A 97 4.90 0.60 1.89
C TRP A 97 3.95 1.21 2.92
N GLY A 98 3.79 0.61 4.04
CA GLY A 98 2.89 1.07 5.09
C GLY A 98 2.04 -0.06 5.65
N PRO A 99 1.12 0.25 6.57
CA PRO A 99 0.28 -0.75 7.21
C PRO A 99 -1.04 -1.02 6.47
N ASP A 100 -1.45 -0.14 5.56
CA ASP A 100 -2.82 -0.09 5.03
C ASP A 100 -3.17 -1.28 4.15
N ASP A 101 -2.23 -1.73 3.32
CA ASP A 101 -2.42 -2.90 2.44
C ASP A 101 -2.67 -4.18 3.24
N LYS A 102 -1.88 -4.41 4.30
CA LYS A 102 -2.13 -5.53 5.20
C LYS A 102 -3.49 -5.44 5.87
N ALA A 103 -3.85 -4.24 6.36
CA ALA A 103 -5.13 -4.01 7.01
C ALA A 103 -6.31 -4.26 6.05
N GLN A 104 -6.17 -3.86 4.79
CA GLN A 104 -7.17 -4.10 3.76
C GLN A 104 -7.32 -5.60 3.43
N PHE A 105 -6.21 -6.33 3.25
CA PHE A 105 -6.26 -7.78 3.07
C PHE A 105 -6.99 -8.46 4.24
N LEU A 106 -6.60 -8.18 5.48
CA LEU A 106 -7.24 -8.76 6.66
C LEU A 106 -8.73 -8.45 6.72
N LYS A 107 -9.10 -7.20 6.44
CA LYS A 107 -10.49 -6.74 6.50
C LYS A 107 -11.35 -7.41 5.43
N GLU A 108 -10.87 -7.44 4.18
CA GLU A 108 -11.65 -7.99 3.08
C GLU A 108 -11.71 -9.52 3.10
N CYS A 109 -10.59 -10.19 3.40
CA CYS A 109 -10.56 -11.63 3.55
C CYS A 109 -11.49 -12.09 4.70
N ARG A 110 -11.46 -11.42 5.85
CA ARG A 110 -12.38 -11.72 6.96
C ARG A 110 -13.84 -11.59 6.53
N MET A 111 -14.19 -10.49 5.88
CA MET A 111 -15.56 -10.26 5.43
C MET A 111 -16.02 -11.30 4.40
N LYS A 112 -15.14 -11.68 3.48
CA LYS A 112 -15.43 -12.68 2.44
C LYS A 112 -15.16 -14.12 2.89
N ARG A 113 -14.74 -14.34 4.15
CA ARG A 113 -14.40 -15.64 4.76
C ARG A 113 -13.28 -16.36 4.00
N ILE A 114 -12.30 -15.60 3.50
CA ILE A 114 -11.13 -16.12 2.82
C ILE A 114 -10.02 -16.39 3.86
N PRO A 115 -9.37 -17.56 3.86
CA PRO A 115 -8.28 -17.86 4.79
C PRO A 115 -7.08 -16.91 4.60
N VAL A 116 -6.43 -16.52 5.71
CA VAL A 116 -5.31 -15.54 5.70
C VAL A 116 -3.98 -16.12 6.20
N HIS A 117 -3.85 -17.45 6.33
CA HIS A 117 -2.62 -18.10 6.80
C HIS A 117 -1.38 -17.77 5.95
N TRP A 118 -1.59 -17.39 4.69
CA TRP A 118 -0.54 -16.94 3.77
C TRP A 118 -0.02 -15.52 4.09
N LEU A 119 -0.79 -14.68 4.80
CA LEU A 119 -0.43 -13.30 5.14
C LEU A 119 0.51 -13.24 6.37
N ARG A 120 1.52 -14.09 6.40
CA ARG A 120 2.52 -14.20 7.47
C ARG A 120 3.80 -13.44 7.13
N ASN A 121 4.66 -13.26 8.13
CA ASN A 121 5.95 -12.57 7.99
C ASN A 121 5.81 -11.18 7.34
N HIS A 122 4.74 -10.44 7.69
CA HIS A 122 4.49 -9.14 7.10
C HIS A 122 5.34 -8.05 7.73
N ASN A 123 5.97 -7.24 6.88
CA ASN A 123 6.86 -6.14 7.23
C ASN A 123 6.40 -4.83 6.59
N ASN A 124 6.24 -3.80 7.39
CA ASN A 124 6.02 -2.44 6.91
C ASN A 124 7.39 -1.81 6.63
N LEU A 125 7.71 -1.56 5.35
CA LEU A 125 9.01 -1.01 4.93
C LEU A 125 9.14 0.50 5.17
N GLN A 126 8.02 1.24 5.17
CA GLN A 126 8.01 2.68 5.40
C GLN A 126 8.64 3.06 6.74
N LYS A 127 8.39 2.26 7.79
CA LYS A 127 8.87 2.55 9.14
C LYS A 127 10.41 2.56 9.24
N PRO A 128 11.14 1.48 8.91
CA PRO A 128 12.61 1.48 8.97
C PRO A 128 13.22 2.49 7.99
N VAL A 129 12.66 2.65 6.79
CA VAL A 129 13.13 3.64 5.82
C VAL A 129 13.00 5.07 6.38
N SER A 130 11.85 5.40 6.98
CA SER A 130 11.65 6.72 7.60
C SER A 130 12.59 6.97 8.76
N GLN A 131 12.90 5.96 9.58
CA GLN A 131 13.85 6.07 10.68
C GLN A 131 15.26 6.43 10.20
N VAL A 132 15.70 5.80 9.11
CA VAL A 132 17.01 6.09 8.51
C VAL A 132 17.05 7.48 7.87
N MET A 133 16.02 7.84 7.08
CA MET A 133 15.98 9.09 6.33
C MET A 133 15.78 10.33 7.23
N ASN A 134 14.95 10.23 8.26
CA ASN A 134 14.55 11.38 9.09
C ASN A 134 15.38 11.54 10.37
N ARG A 135 16.45 10.77 10.59
CA ARG A 135 17.41 10.90 11.70
C ARG A 135 16.78 11.25 13.05
N GLY A 136 15.67 10.57 13.42
CA GLY A 136 15.02 10.74 14.73
C GLY A 136 13.68 11.50 14.71
N SER A 137 13.21 11.97 13.58
CA SER A 137 11.82 12.40 13.44
C SER A 137 10.88 11.19 13.37
N HIS A 138 9.70 11.26 14.01
CA HIS A 138 8.66 10.23 13.93
C HIS A 138 7.80 10.33 12.65
N GLN A 139 8.10 11.28 11.77
CA GLN A 139 7.33 11.51 10.55
C GLN A 139 7.60 10.40 9.53
N GLN A 140 6.54 9.81 8.99
CA GLN A 140 6.64 8.81 7.94
C GLN A 140 6.92 9.46 6.59
N VAL A 141 7.83 8.86 5.82
CA VAL A 141 8.20 9.33 4.48
C VAL A 141 7.30 8.66 3.44
N GLY A 142 6.73 9.44 2.53
CA GLY A 142 5.97 8.90 1.39
C GLY A 142 6.87 8.19 0.38
N LEU A 143 6.31 7.26 -0.41
CA LEU A 143 7.04 6.46 -1.40
C LEU A 143 7.85 7.34 -2.37
N LYS A 144 7.20 8.33 -2.98
CA LYS A 144 7.86 9.25 -3.90
C LYS A 144 8.99 10.05 -3.24
N THR A 145 8.76 10.58 -2.03
CA THR A 145 9.79 11.33 -1.28
C THR A 145 10.99 10.45 -0.95
N ALA A 146 10.77 9.17 -0.63
CA ALA A 146 11.84 8.22 -0.38
C ALA A 146 12.68 7.99 -1.63
N LEU A 147 12.05 7.76 -2.78
CA LEU A 147 12.74 7.62 -4.07
C LEU A 147 13.54 8.87 -4.44
N ASP A 148 12.94 10.06 -4.32
CA ASP A 148 13.60 11.34 -4.61
C ASP A 148 14.84 11.53 -3.71
N THR A 149 14.74 11.16 -2.43
CA THR A 149 15.87 11.22 -1.47
C THR A 149 16.99 10.27 -1.85
N LEU A 150 16.65 9.08 -2.38
CA LEU A 150 17.63 8.09 -2.87
C LEU A 150 18.13 8.41 -4.29
N GLN A 151 17.61 9.44 -4.92
CA GLN A 151 17.88 9.78 -6.34
C GLN A 151 17.53 8.65 -7.31
N VAL A 152 16.50 7.86 -6.97
CA VAL A 152 15.96 6.78 -7.79
C VAL A 152 14.74 7.31 -8.53
N PRO A 153 14.74 7.32 -9.88
CA PRO A 153 13.57 7.78 -10.62
C PRO A 153 12.38 6.84 -10.42
N PHE A 154 11.18 7.41 -10.30
CA PHE A 154 9.96 6.62 -10.25
C PHE A 154 9.72 5.93 -11.60
N VAL A 155 9.45 4.63 -11.58
CA VAL A 155 9.18 3.80 -12.77
C VAL A 155 7.69 3.53 -12.87
N GLY A 156 7.09 3.78 -14.03
CA GLY A 156 5.67 3.54 -14.28
C GLY A 156 4.75 4.67 -13.86
N THR A 157 3.55 4.35 -13.41
CA THR A 157 2.47 5.29 -13.07
C THR A 157 2.10 5.14 -11.59
N GLN A 158 2.08 6.23 -10.83
CA GLN A 158 1.59 6.23 -9.45
C GLN A 158 0.14 5.75 -9.39
N HIS A 159 -0.22 5.09 -8.30
CA HIS A 159 -1.54 4.49 -8.10
C HIS A 159 -1.86 3.36 -9.09
N ARG A 160 -0.82 2.62 -9.46
CA ARG A 160 -0.90 1.31 -10.09
C ARG A 160 -0.14 0.33 -9.21
N ALA A 161 -0.84 -0.68 -8.72
CA ALA A 161 -0.32 -1.57 -7.69
C ALA A 161 1.03 -2.21 -8.05
N LEU A 162 1.23 -2.66 -9.29
CA LEU A 162 2.51 -3.21 -9.70
C LEU A 162 3.61 -2.16 -9.73
N ASP A 163 3.31 -0.95 -10.23
CA ASP A 163 4.29 0.12 -10.33
C ASP A 163 4.72 0.59 -8.93
N ASP A 164 3.78 0.76 -8.00
CA ASP A 164 4.07 1.16 -6.62
C ASP A 164 4.82 0.06 -5.85
N ALA A 165 4.46 -1.22 -6.04
CA ALA A 165 5.23 -2.35 -5.51
C ALA A 165 6.65 -2.41 -6.08
N TYR A 166 6.83 -2.14 -7.38
CA TYR A 166 8.14 -2.11 -8.03
C TYR A 166 9.03 -1.00 -7.47
N ASN A 167 8.49 0.19 -7.33
CA ASN A 167 9.21 1.32 -6.75
C ASN A 167 9.55 1.10 -5.27
N THR A 168 8.66 0.45 -4.51
CA THR A 168 8.94 0.01 -3.14
C THR A 168 10.07 -1.03 -3.12
N ALA A 169 10.11 -1.95 -4.09
CA ALA A 169 11.20 -2.91 -4.23
C ALA A 169 12.55 -2.25 -4.53
N LEU A 170 12.57 -1.20 -5.36
CA LEU A 170 13.81 -0.43 -5.60
C LEU A 170 14.34 0.21 -4.31
N ILE A 171 13.47 0.80 -3.47
CA ILE A 171 13.87 1.33 -2.17
C ILE A 171 14.41 0.21 -1.27
N TYR A 172 13.70 -0.92 -1.19
CA TYR A 172 14.13 -2.07 -0.39
C TYR A 172 15.54 -2.53 -0.79
N ILE A 173 15.82 -2.67 -2.09
CA ILE A 173 17.12 -3.08 -2.62
C ILE A 173 18.21 -2.06 -2.27
N HIS A 174 17.94 -0.76 -2.40
CA HIS A 174 18.90 0.31 -2.06
C HIS A 174 19.20 0.40 -0.56
N MET A 175 18.27 -0.04 0.26
CA MET A 175 18.36 0.08 1.73
C MET A 175 18.44 -1.26 2.45
N ILE A 176 18.77 -2.34 1.74
CA ILE A 176 18.73 -3.69 2.29
C ILE A 176 19.59 -3.85 3.55
N ASP A 177 20.74 -3.19 3.62
CA ASP A 177 21.64 -3.21 4.78
C ASP A 177 21.04 -2.53 6.03
N HIS A 178 19.96 -1.76 5.85
CA HIS A 178 19.24 -1.04 6.90
C HIS A 178 17.90 -1.65 7.27
N ILE A 179 17.46 -2.68 6.54
CA ILE A 179 16.14 -3.29 6.70
C ILE A 179 16.30 -4.74 7.12
N GLN A 180 15.87 -5.04 8.34
CA GLN A 180 15.81 -6.41 8.82
C GLN A 180 14.38 -6.94 8.76
N LEU A 181 14.12 -7.88 7.86
CA LEU A 181 12.82 -8.52 7.76
C LEU A 181 12.56 -9.44 8.96
N GLN A 182 11.40 -9.28 9.55
CA GLN A 182 10.98 -10.04 10.73
C GLN A 182 10.07 -11.19 10.33
N ARG A 183 10.19 -12.31 11.04
CA ARG A 183 9.23 -13.39 10.99
C ARG A 183 8.13 -13.15 12.02
N ASN A 184 6.90 -13.15 11.58
CA ASN A 184 5.74 -12.94 12.44
C ASN A 184 4.54 -13.74 11.92
N GLU A 185 3.64 -14.07 12.84
CA GLU A 185 2.40 -14.72 12.50
C GLU A 185 1.29 -13.70 12.18
N VAL A 186 0.23 -14.16 11.54
CA VAL A 186 -0.95 -13.32 11.30
C VAL A 186 -1.63 -13.04 12.63
N GLN A 187 -1.46 -11.83 13.14
CA GLN A 187 -2.23 -11.39 14.30
C GLN A 187 -3.60 -10.90 13.80
N GLU A 188 -4.62 -11.71 14.00
CA GLU A 188 -6.01 -11.32 13.77
C GLU A 188 -6.52 -10.39 14.87
N HIS A 189 -5.92 -9.19 15.02
CA HIS A 189 -6.42 -8.21 15.97
C HIS A 189 -7.60 -7.43 15.39
N PRO A 190 -8.70 -7.29 16.15
CA PRO A 190 -9.93 -6.62 15.68
C PRO A 190 -9.86 -5.09 15.57
N SER A 191 -8.72 -4.46 15.82
CA SER A 191 -8.64 -3.03 16.11
C SER A 191 -7.88 -2.13 15.12
N TYR A 192 -7.73 -2.51 13.87
CA TYR A 192 -7.25 -1.57 12.86
C TYR A 192 -8.42 -0.97 12.08
N GLU A 193 -9.03 0.07 12.63
CA GLU A 193 -9.78 1.02 11.83
C GLU A 193 -8.77 2.00 11.21
N SER A 194 -8.21 1.66 10.05
CA SER A 194 -7.51 2.64 9.26
C SER A 194 -8.52 3.62 8.68
N ALA A 195 -8.53 4.83 9.17
CA ALA A 195 -9.24 5.92 8.53
C ALA A 195 -8.32 6.53 7.46
N VAL A 196 -8.13 5.84 6.34
CA VAL A 196 -7.54 6.48 5.16
C VAL A 196 -8.59 7.42 4.61
N VAL A 197 -8.53 8.66 5.01
CA VAL A 197 -9.26 9.76 4.40
C VAL A 197 -8.30 10.35 3.37
N TYR A 198 -8.41 9.90 2.11
CA TYR A 198 -7.85 10.67 1.01
C TYR A 198 -8.60 11.99 0.97
N ARG A 199 -7.97 13.05 1.44
CA ARG A 199 -8.40 14.40 1.14
C ARG A 199 -7.72 14.77 -0.16
N ASP A 200 -8.50 14.90 -1.24
CA ASP A 200 -8.11 15.84 -2.29
C ASP A 200 -7.86 17.15 -1.55
N GLU A 201 -6.67 17.72 -1.70
CA GLU A 201 -6.46 19.08 -1.23
C GLU A 201 -7.50 19.94 -1.96
N PRO A 202 -8.45 20.59 -1.27
CA PRO A 202 -9.35 21.50 -1.93
C PRO A 202 -8.48 22.64 -2.47
N GLU A 203 -8.56 22.88 -3.75
CA GLU A 203 -8.14 24.14 -4.31
C GLU A 203 -8.81 25.22 -3.47
N ASP A 204 -8.00 25.90 -2.67
CA ASP A 204 -8.17 27.22 -2.06
C ASP A 204 -9.54 27.50 -1.39
N ASP A 205 -9.87 26.73 -0.34
CA ASP A 205 -10.99 27.10 0.53
C ASP A 205 -10.45 27.54 1.89
N THR A 206 -10.15 28.85 1.99
CA THR A 206 -9.60 29.53 3.17
C THR A 206 -10.53 29.47 4.39
N GLU A 207 -11.75 28.96 4.26
CA GLU A 207 -12.71 28.84 5.35
C GLU A 207 -12.64 27.50 6.14
N ALA A 208 -11.93 26.48 5.62
CA ALA A 208 -11.85 25.18 6.27
C ALA A 208 -10.55 24.93 7.06
N ASN A 209 -9.69 25.94 7.22
CA ASN A 209 -8.48 25.82 8.02
C ASN A 209 -8.79 25.97 9.52
N PRO A 210 -8.67 24.91 10.36
CA PRO A 210 -8.94 25.00 11.79
C PRO A 210 -8.02 26.00 12.53
N PHE A 211 -6.93 26.43 11.89
CA PHE A 211 -6.01 27.45 12.41
C PHE A 211 -6.28 28.85 11.87
N ALA A 212 -7.25 29.05 10.99
CA ALA A 212 -7.59 30.38 10.49
C ALA A 212 -8.02 31.36 11.59
N ALA A 213 -8.56 30.82 12.70
CA ALA A 213 -8.89 31.61 13.88
C ALA A 213 -7.65 32.14 14.63
N LEU A 214 -6.50 31.46 14.56
CA LEU A 214 -5.24 31.88 15.18
C LEU A 214 -4.57 33.05 14.42
N ALA A 215 -4.78 33.14 13.12
CA ALA A 215 -4.26 34.25 12.30
C ALA A 215 -4.94 35.61 12.60
N ARG A 216 -6.07 35.60 13.32
CA ARG A 216 -6.83 36.79 13.70
C ARG A 216 -6.51 37.30 15.11
N LEU A 217 -5.65 36.58 15.86
CA LEU A 217 -5.17 37.05 17.16
C LEU A 217 -4.10 38.13 16.94
N GLN A 218 -4.51 39.39 17.00
CA GLN A 218 -3.58 40.50 17.09
C GLN A 218 -2.92 40.47 18.47
N LEU A 219 -1.62 40.24 18.50
CA LEU A 219 -0.83 40.42 19.72
C LEU A 219 -0.86 41.90 20.08
N PRO A 220 -1.07 42.27 21.36
CA PRO A 220 -0.97 43.66 21.78
C PRO A 220 0.45 44.17 21.49
N LYS A 221 0.52 45.31 20.85
CA LYS A 221 1.78 46.04 20.69
C LYS A 221 2.13 46.67 22.02
N GLU A 222 3.29 46.33 22.58
CA GLU A 222 3.96 47.17 23.60
C GLU A 222 4.49 48.46 23.00
#